data_54d746882e6ae19964df8edab2ed1a66
#
_entry.id   54d746882e6ae19964df8edab2ed1a66
#
_cell.length_a   1.000
_cell.length_b   1.000
_cell.length_c   1.000
_cell.angle_alpha   90.00
_cell.angle_beta   90.00
_cell.angle_gamma   90.00
#
_symmetry.space_group_name_H-M   'P 1'
#
loop_
_entity.id
_entity.type
_entity.pdbx_description
1 polymer ?
#
loop_
_entity_poly.entity_id
_entity_poly.type
_entity_poly.pdbx_seq_one_letter_code
_entity_poly.pdbx_strand_id
1 'polypeptide(L)'
;MQHIFSSSSSKAWGCVRLGNIFKKVSRRNTDGKIKNVITNSAEYGLIPQREFFDKDIAVEGNTSNYYVIETGDFVYNPRKSNTAPYGPFNRYTLGDSGIISPLYTCLVLQTDVDPSYLAWYFKSDVWHRYIYDNGSQGVRHDRVSMTDDLLMGIPIAVPPSDKQKQITQMLDTIEARLLAAQSEYALLEKVQKGFMKQLFI
;
A
#
# COMPACT_ATOMS: atom_id res chain seq x y z
N MET A 1 -13.57 -0.56 9.18
CA MET A 1 -12.69 -1.58 8.55
C MET A 1 -12.27 -2.69 9.50
N GLN A 2 -11.85 -2.40 10.74
CA GLN A 2 -11.35 -3.40 11.70
C GLN A 2 -12.29 -4.60 11.90
N HIS A 3 -13.61 -4.41 11.99
CA HIS A 3 -14.56 -5.50 12.20
C HIS A 3 -14.70 -6.47 11.03
N ILE A 4 -14.43 -6.04 9.79
CA ILE A 4 -14.58 -6.90 8.60
C ILE A 4 -13.44 -7.93 8.55
N PHE A 5 -12.23 -7.53 8.91
CA PHE A 5 -11.03 -8.36 8.89
C PHE A 5 -10.65 -8.90 10.28
N SER A 6 -11.45 -8.63 11.32
CA SER A 6 -11.14 -8.98 12.71
C SER A 6 -11.15 -10.49 12.96
N SER A 7 -10.56 -10.89 14.09
CA SER A 7 -10.42 -12.28 14.52
C SER A 7 -11.74 -13.06 14.60
N SER A 8 -12.88 -12.40 14.77
CA SER A 8 -14.20 -13.06 14.79
C SER A 8 -14.62 -13.51 13.39
N SER A 9 -14.34 -12.70 12.35
CA SER A 9 -14.57 -13.08 10.95
C SER A 9 -13.49 -14.04 10.46
N SER A 10 -12.23 -13.85 10.86
CA SER A 10 -11.10 -14.72 10.47
C SER A 10 -11.16 -16.12 11.09
N LYS A 11 -11.85 -16.32 12.23
CA LYS A 11 -12.08 -17.67 12.79
C LYS A 11 -12.98 -18.53 11.90
N ALA A 12 -13.87 -17.90 11.13
CA ALA A 12 -14.74 -18.60 10.16
C ALA A 12 -14.04 -18.80 8.80
N TRP A 13 -12.93 -18.09 8.53
CA TRP A 13 -12.18 -18.16 7.27
C TRP A 13 -10.81 -18.79 7.52
N GLY A 14 -10.32 -19.58 6.60
CA GLY A 14 -8.97 -20.13 6.69
C GLY A 14 -7.91 -19.03 6.71
N CYS A 15 -6.89 -19.17 7.57
CA CYS A 15 -5.70 -18.31 7.53
C CYS A 15 -4.60 -18.96 6.70
N VAL A 16 -4.06 -18.22 5.76
CA VAL A 16 -2.96 -18.63 4.88
C VAL A 16 -1.77 -17.71 5.13
N ARG A 17 -0.55 -18.23 5.13
CA ARG A 17 0.65 -17.41 5.26
C ARG A 17 0.84 -16.57 4.00
N LEU A 18 1.32 -15.33 4.14
CA LEU A 18 1.61 -14.43 3.03
C LEU A 18 2.51 -15.10 1.98
N GLY A 19 3.52 -15.86 2.39
CA GLY A 19 4.40 -16.59 1.49
C GLY A 19 3.75 -17.69 0.66
N ASN A 20 2.53 -18.13 1.01
CA ASN A 20 1.74 -19.06 0.20
C ASN A 20 0.85 -18.32 -0.83
N ILE A 21 0.68 -17.01 -0.67
CA ILE A 21 -0.11 -16.15 -1.56
C ILE A 21 0.80 -15.40 -2.54
N PHE A 22 1.95 -14.95 -2.06
CA PHE A 22 2.88 -14.11 -2.80
C PHE A 22 4.25 -14.75 -2.93
N LYS A 23 4.94 -14.36 -4.00
CA LYS A 23 6.38 -14.60 -4.19
C LYS A 23 7.12 -13.28 -4.18
N LYS A 24 8.23 -13.22 -3.41
CA LYS A 24 9.16 -12.11 -3.45
C LYS A 24 9.87 -12.05 -4.80
N VAL A 25 9.99 -10.86 -5.35
CA VAL A 25 10.69 -10.60 -6.60
C VAL A 25 11.68 -9.45 -6.43
N SER A 26 12.78 -9.52 -7.20
CA SER A 26 13.83 -8.51 -7.19
C SER A 26 14.37 -8.27 -8.61
N ARG A 27 13.43 -8.07 -9.57
CA ARG A 27 13.77 -7.70 -10.95
C ARG A 27 14.46 -6.35 -10.94
N ARG A 28 15.68 -6.27 -11.46
CA ARG A 28 16.45 -5.02 -11.45
C ARG A 28 16.36 -4.29 -12.79
N ASN A 29 16.38 -2.97 -12.73
CA ASN A 29 16.44 -2.08 -13.90
C ASN A 29 17.87 -1.98 -14.46
N THR A 30 18.50 -3.14 -14.76
CA THR A 30 19.91 -3.22 -15.12
C THR A 30 20.27 -2.48 -16.40
N ASP A 31 19.34 -2.39 -17.34
CA ASP A 31 19.49 -1.67 -18.61
C ASP A 31 19.14 -0.17 -18.51
N GLY A 32 18.65 0.26 -17.35
CA GLY A 32 18.30 1.65 -17.06
C GLY A 32 17.20 2.23 -17.94
N LYS A 33 16.40 1.39 -18.63
CA LYS A 33 15.35 1.86 -19.56
C LYS A 33 14.16 2.49 -18.86
N ILE A 34 13.77 1.93 -17.70
CA ILE A 34 12.64 2.45 -16.94
C ILE A 34 13.11 3.64 -16.10
N LYS A 35 12.48 4.80 -16.31
CA LYS A 35 12.82 6.07 -15.62
C LYS A 35 11.75 6.49 -14.60
N ASN A 36 10.59 5.85 -14.63
CA ASN A 36 9.48 6.18 -13.73
C ASN A 36 9.78 5.69 -12.31
N VAL A 37 10.32 6.55 -11.46
CA VAL A 37 10.64 6.25 -10.06
C VAL A 37 9.37 6.35 -9.24
N ILE A 38 9.05 5.26 -8.53
CA ILE A 38 7.86 5.15 -7.69
C ILE A 38 8.26 5.24 -6.22
N THR A 39 7.45 5.94 -5.44
CA THR A 39 7.52 5.94 -3.98
C THR A 39 6.31 5.21 -3.39
N ASN A 40 6.49 4.55 -2.25
CA ASN A 40 5.41 3.90 -1.50
C ASN A 40 5.05 4.77 -0.30
N SER A 41 3.99 5.56 -0.47
CA SER A 41 3.42 6.45 0.54
C SER A 41 2.36 5.72 1.37
N ALA A 42 2.30 6.05 2.67
CA ALA A 42 1.24 5.57 3.55
C ALA A 42 -0.13 6.21 3.23
N GLU A 43 -0.13 7.42 2.68
CA GLU A 43 -1.33 8.21 2.42
C GLU A 43 -1.81 8.05 0.98
N TYR A 44 -0.87 8.11 0.02
CA TYR A 44 -1.20 8.15 -1.41
C TYR A 44 -0.93 6.83 -2.14
N GLY A 45 -0.44 5.80 -1.43
CA GLY A 45 -0.09 4.53 -2.06
C GLY A 45 1.19 4.59 -2.89
N LEU A 46 1.22 3.84 -3.98
CA LEU A 46 2.35 3.79 -4.92
C LEU A 46 2.15 4.85 -6.02
N ILE A 47 2.91 5.93 -5.93
CA ILE A 47 2.81 7.09 -6.83
C ILE A 47 4.17 7.45 -7.42
N PRO A 48 4.20 8.13 -8.59
CA PRO A 48 5.44 8.67 -9.15
C PRO A 48 6.10 9.62 -8.15
N GLN A 49 7.40 9.45 -7.95
CA GLN A 49 8.16 10.24 -6.96
C GLN A 49 8.11 11.75 -7.27
N ARG A 50 8.07 12.13 -8.54
CA ARG A 50 7.98 13.53 -9.00
C ARG A 50 6.67 14.22 -8.59
N GLU A 51 5.59 13.45 -8.41
CA GLU A 51 4.31 13.98 -7.94
C GLU A 51 4.29 14.22 -6.43
N PHE A 52 5.19 13.56 -5.70
CA PHE A 52 5.23 13.63 -4.24
C PHE A 52 6.29 14.60 -3.71
N PHE A 53 7.38 14.76 -4.44
CA PHE A 53 8.50 15.63 -4.06
C PHE A 53 8.81 16.63 -5.18
N ASP A 54 8.94 17.90 -4.85
CA ASP A 54 9.36 18.97 -5.78
C ASP A 54 10.80 18.79 -6.31
N LYS A 55 11.52 17.77 -5.86
CA LYS A 55 12.90 17.47 -6.25
C LYS A 55 13.06 16.00 -6.61
N ASP A 56 13.79 15.71 -7.68
CA ASP A 56 14.23 14.36 -8.03
C ASP A 56 15.20 13.85 -6.94
N ILE A 57 14.71 12.98 -6.04
CA ILE A 57 15.53 12.33 -5.00
C ILE A 57 16.38 11.21 -5.62
N ALA A 58 15.90 10.59 -6.69
CA ALA A 58 16.70 9.64 -7.47
C ALA A 58 17.66 10.43 -8.36
N VAL A 59 18.93 10.46 -7.97
CA VAL A 59 20.01 11.05 -8.78
C VAL A 59 20.04 10.31 -10.13
N GLU A 60 19.94 11.05 -11.24
CA GLU A 60 20.13 10.48 -12.58
C GLU A 60 21.43 9.66 -12.61
N GLY A 61 21.34 8.39 -12.98
CA GLY A 61 22.50 7.49 -13.13
C GLY A 61 22.60 6.37 -12.09
N ASN A 62 21.87 6.38 -10.97
CA ASN A 62 22.00 5.33 -9.94
C ASN A 62 20.73 4.47 -9.74
N THR A 63 19.92 4.28 -10.79
CA THR A 63 18.68 3.50 -10.75
C THR A 63 18.83 2.05 -11.25
N SER A 64 20.03 1.64 -11.68
CA SER A 64 20.29 0.27 -12.17
C SER A 64 20.07 -0.81 -11.11
N ASN A 65 20.19 -0.46 -9.84
CA ASN A 65 19.94 -1.34 -8.70
C ASN A 65 18.48 -1.32 -8.23
N TYR A 66 17.64 -0.42 -8.76
CA TYR A 66 16.22 -0.34 -8.38
C TYR A 66 15.47 -1.56 -8.89
N TYR A 67 14.46 -1.96 -8.15
CA TYR A 67 13.57 -3.05 -8.56
C TYR A 67 12.51 -2.56 -9.52
N VAL A 68 12.25 -3.33 -10.56
CA VAL A 68 11.15 -3.10 -11.50
C VAL A 68 9.88 -3.67 -10.88
N ILE A 69 8.82 -2.85 -10.88
CA ILE A 69 7.46 -3.23 -10.49
C ILE A 69 6.50 -3.05 -11.66
N GLU A 70 5.52 -3.91 -11.73
CA GLU A 70 4.50 -3.93 -12.76
C GLU A 70 3.10 -3.85 -12.15
N THR A 71 2.13 -3.44 -12.95
CA THR A 71 0.73 -3.38 -12.53
C THR A 71 0.31 -4.70 -11.91
N GLY A 72 -0.23 -4.65 -10.69
CA GLY A 72 -0.61 -5.83 -9.92
C GLY A 72 0.39 -6.24 -8.85
N ASP A 73 1.65 -5.84 -8.95
CA ASP A 73 2.66 -6.11 -7.92
C ASP A 73 2.29 -5.41 -6.60
N PHE A 74 2.65 -6.04 -5.50
CA PHE A 74 2.52 -5.46 -4.18
C PHE A 74 3.88 -5.05 -3.64
N VAL A 75 3.92 -3.94 -2.90
CA VAL A 75 5.16 -3.41 -2.33
C VAL A 75 4.97 -3.11 -0.86
N TYR A 76 5.85 -3.66 -0.04
CA TYR A 76 5.97 -3.35 1.37
C TYR A 76 7.16 -2.40 1.60
N ASN A 77 6.90 -1.29 2.30
CA ASN A 77 7.92 -0.35 2.76
C ASN A 77 8.05 -0.46 4.28
N PRO A 78 9.19 -0.89 4.84
CA PRO A 78 9.35 -1.05 6.28
C PRO A 78 9.43 0.28 7.06
N ARG A 79 9.43 1.42 6.39
CA ARG A 79 9.52 2.74 7.03
C ARG A 79 8.23 3.07 7.78
N LYS A 80 8.37 3.40 9.05
CA LYS A 80 7.27 3.81 9.92
C LYS A 80 6.85 5.24 9.63
N SER A 81 5.56 5.51 9.80
CA SER A 81 4.99 6.86 9.84
C SER A 81 3.84 6.90 10.85
N ASN A 82 3.32 8.08 11.14
CA ASN A 82 2.18 8.23 12.06
C ASN A 82 0.92 7.50 11.55
N THR A 83 0.74 7.46 10.22
CA THR A 83 -0.40 6.81 9.57
C THR A 83 -0.15 5.33 9.24
N ALA A 84 1.13 4.88 9.23
CA ALA A 84 1.51 3.50 8.99
C ALA A 84 2.62 3.07 9.97
N PRO A 85 2.27 2.72 11.23
CA PRO A 85 3.23 2.40 12.29
C PRO A 85 4.07 1.15 11.99
N TYR A 86 3.60 0.29 11.09
CA TYR A 86 4.32 -0.91 10.62
C TYR A 86 4.76 -0.83 9.16
N GLY A 87 4.70 0.38 8.58
CA GLY A 87 5.02 0.67 7.19
C GLY A 87 3.84 0.39 6.23
N PRO A 88 3.76 1.12 5.12
CA PRO A 88 2.71 0.91 4.12
C PRO A 88 2.95 -0.35 3.30
N PHE A 89 1.86 -1.03 2.97
CA PHE A 89 1.82 -2.18 2.10
C PHE A 89 0.76 -1.93 1.01
N ASN A 90 1.19 -1.61 -0.19
CA ASN A 90 0.31 -1.15 -1.25
C ASN A 90 0.45 -1.99 -2.52
N ARG A 91 -0.64 -2.05 -3.31
CA ARG A 91 -0.68 -2.63 -4.64
C ARG A 91 -0.34 -1.57 -5.68
N TYR A 92 0.50 -1.91 -6.65
CA TYR A 92 0.81 -1.05 -7.78
C TYR A 92 -0.31 -1.14 -8.82
N THR A 93 -0.92 0.00 -9.14
CA THR A 93 -2.10 0.08 -10.03
C THR A 93 -1.90 0.99 -11.23
N LEU A 94 -0.73 1.61 -11.37
CA LEU A 94 -0.41 2.43 -12.55
C LEU A 94 -0.18 1.54 -13.77
N GLY A 95 -0.52 2.06 -14.96
CA GLY A 95 -0.48 1.29 -16.20
C GLY A 95 0.92 0.95 -16.72
N ASP A 96 1.90 1.83 -16.44
CA ASP A 96 3.28 1.68 -16.89
C ASP A 96 4.16 1.03 -15.82
N SER A 97 5.20 0.30 -16.24
CA SER A 97 6.20 -0.23 -15.32
C SER A 97 6.90 0.90 -14.58
N GLY A 98 7.17 0.70 -13.29
CA GLY A 98 7.92 1.63 -12.46
C GLY A 98 9.17 1.01 -11.89
N ILE A 99 10.05 1.84 -11.32
CA ILE A 99 11.20 1.39 -10.54
C ILE A 99 11.10 1.91 -9.11
N ILE A 100 11.51 1.07 -8.18
CA ILE A 100 11.38 1.37 -6.75
C ILE A 100 12.65 1.01 -5.98
N SER A 101 12.90 1.70 -4.89
CA SER A 101 14.09 1.48 -4.05
C SER A 101 14.22 0.02 -3.62
N PRO A 102 15.43 -0.56 -3.67
CA PRO A 102 15.69 -1.92 -3.18
C PRO A 102 15.54 -2.08 -1.66
N LEU A 103 15.27 -0.99 -0.94
CA LEU A 103 14.90 -1.04 0.48
C LEU A 103 13.49 -1.58 0.71
N TYR A 104 12.65 -1.64 -0.33
CA TYR A 104 11.29 -2.14 -0.26
C TYR A 104 11.24 -3.60 -0.69
N THR A 105 10.24 -4.32 -0.22
CA THR A 105 9.99 -5.69 -0.65
C THR A 105 8.90 -5.71 -1.70
N CYS A 106 9.24 -6.21 -2.89
CA CYS A 106 8.31 -6.36 -4.01
C CYS A 106 7.78 -7.80 -4.05
N LEU A 107 6.49 -7.96 -4.24
CA LEU A 107 5.77 -9.22 -4.16
C LEU A 107 4.83 -9.37 -5.37
N VAL A 108 4.85 -10.55 -5.98
CA VAL A 108 3.94 -10.94 -7.06
C VAL A 108 2.93 -11.94 -6.52
N LEU A 109 1.65 -11.72 -6.82
CA LEU A 109 0.58 -12.65 -6.48
C LEU A 109 0.73 -13.95 -7.26
N GLN A 110 0.55 -15.11 -6.56
CA GLN A 110 0.70 -16.45 -7.14
C GLN A 110 -0.53 -17.33 -6.98
N THR A 111 -1.63 -16.76 -6.50
CA THR A 111 -2.88 -17.48 -6.24
C THR A 111 -4.07 -16.73 -6.82
N ASP A 112 -5.24 -17.36 -6.82
CA ASP A 112 -6.50 -16.77 -7.27
C ASP A 112 -7.19 -15.88 -6.23
N VAL A 113 -6.50 -15.52 -5.14
CA VAL A 113 -7.03 -14.57 -4.15
C VAL A 113 -7.18 -13.20 -4.82
N ASP A 114 -8.37 -12.59 -4.65
CA ASP A 114 -8.66 -11.30 -5.26
C ASP A 114 -7.63 -10.24 -4.82
N PRO A 115 -6.87 -9.66 -5.76
CA PRO A 115 -5.85 -8.66 -5.44
C PRO A 115 -6.44 -7.37 -4.86
N SER A 116 -7.68 -7.03 -5.16
CA SER A 116 -8.35 -5.86 -4.58
C SER A 116 -8.76 -6.13 -3.14
N TYR A 117 -9.19 -7.37 -2.82
CA TYR A 117 -9.40 -7.81 -1.45
C TYR A 117 -8.10 -7.70 -0.63
N LEU A 118 -6.97 -8.17 -1.17
CA LEU A 118 -5.67 -8.09 -0.50
C LEU A 118 -5.22 -6.63 -0.30
N ALA A 119 -5.48 -5.75 -1.27
CA ALA A 119 -5.18 -4.32 -1.13
C ALA A 119 -5.95 -3.72 0.06
N TRP A 120 -7.23 -4.06 0.23
CA TRP A 120 -8.03 -3.64 1.39
C TRP A 120 -7.57 -4.28 2.69
N TYR A 121 -7.19 -5.57 2.65
CA TYR A 121 -6.64 -6.26 3.83
C TYR A 121 -5.42 -5.52 4.37
N PHE A 122 -4.48 -5.13 3.51
CA PHE A 122 -3.26 -4.42 3.91
C PHE A 122 -3.48 -2.95 4.27
N LYS A 123 -4.57 -2.32 3.84
CA LYS A 123 -5.02 -1.01 4.38
C LYS A 123 -5.57 -1.11 5.81
N SER A 124 -5.91 -2.31 6.30
CA SER A 124 -6.34 -2.54 7.67
C SER A 124 -5.15 -2.75 8.61
N ASP A 125 -5.40 -2.79 9.91
CA ASP A 125 -4.40 -3.02 10.96
C ASP A 125 -4.36 -4.46 11.48
N VAL A 126 -5.15 -5.36 10.92
CA VAL A 126 -5.30 -6.74 11.45
C VAL A 126 -4.00 -7.55 11.42
N TRP A 127 -3.11 -7.27 10.46
CA TRP A 127 -1.79 -7.91 10.34
C TRP A 127 -0.73 -7.28 11.24
N HIS A 128 -0.98 -6.09 11.81
CA HIS A 128 -0.05 -5.36 12.68
C HIS A 128 0.27 -6.13 13.94
N ARG A 129 -0.73 -6.83 14.51
CA ARG A 129 -0.55 -7.63 15.73
C ARG A 129 0.51 -8.71 15.55
N TYR A 130 0.50 -9.39 14.40
CA TYR A 130 1.51 -10.39 14.08
C TYR A 130 2.92 -9.78 14.09
N ILE A 131 3.09 -8.62 13.48
CA ILE A 131 4.38 -7.91 13.46
C ILE A 131 4.80 -7.47 14.86
N TYR A 132 3.85 -6.99 15.66
CA TYR A 132 4.13 -6.60 17.05
C TYR A 132 4.62 -7.77 17.88
N ASP A 133 3.98 -8.94 17.76
CA ASP A 133 4.26 -10.12 18.57
C ASP A 133 5.54 -10.86 18.11
N ASN A 134 5.92 -10.79 16.83
CA ASN A 134 7.01 -11.56 16.24
C ASN A 134 8.18 -10.70 15.75
N GLY A 135 7.95 -9.39 15.54
CA GLY A 135 8.99 -8.47 15.08
C GLY A 135 9.97 -8.11 16.18
N SER A 136 11.27 -8.05 15.87
CA SER A 136 12.21 -7.44 16.79
C SER A 136 12.00 -5.93 16.82
N GLN A 137 11.91 -5.36 18.01
CA GLN A 137 11.99 -3.91 18.25
C GLN A 137 13.44 -3.47 17.95
N GLY A 138 13.76 -3.38 16.65
CA GLY A 138 15.13 -3.12 16.21
C GLY A 138 15.65 -1.76 16.65
N VAL A 139 16.97 -1.61 16.63
CA VAL A 139 17.74 -0.42 17.01
C VAL A 139 17.35 0.86 16.23
N ARG A 140 16.65 0.73 15.10
CA ARG A 140 16.18 1.85 14.28
C ARG A 140 14.73 2.17 14.59
N HIS A 141 14.50 3.34 15.19
CA HIS A 141 13.16 3.83 15.53
C HIS A 141 12.28 4.14 14.31
N ASP A 142 12.89 4.42 13.14
CA ASP A 142 12.20 4.84 11.91
C ASP A 142 11.73 3.67 11.02
N ARG A 143 12.09 2.42 11.36
CA ARG A 143 11.78 1.24 10.54
C ARG A 143 11.35 0.04 11.37
N VAL A 144 10.52 -0.81 10.75
CA VAL A 144 10.27 -2.15 11.25
C VAL A 144 11.45 -3.05 10.87
N SER A 145 11.99 -3.78 11.85
CA SER A 145 12.97 -4.83 11.56
C SER A 145 12.21 -6.04 10.98
N MET A 146 12.14 -6.10 9.65
CA MET A 146 11.39 -7.10 8.91
C MET A 146 12.34 -8.04 8.18
N THR A 147 12.44 -9.28 8.64
CA THR A 147 13.08 -10.35 7.86
C THR A 147 12.12 -10.90 6.82
N ASP A 148 12.64 -11.54 5.78
CA ASP A 148 11.80 -12.19 4.77
C ASP A 148 10.87 -13.23 5.39
N ASP A 149 11.37 -14.05 6.32
CA ASP A 149 10.57 -15.08 7.02
C ASP A 149 9.44 -14.47 7.85
N LEU A 150 9.72 -13.35 8.54
CA LEU A 150 8.71 -12.63 9.30
C LEU A 150 7.63 -12.07 8.37
N LEU A 151 8.02 -11.41 7.28
CA LEU A 151 7.08 -10.88 6.29
C LEU A 151 6.23 -12.00 5.68
N MET A 152 6.89 -13.06 5.19
CA MET A 152 6.20 -14.19 4.55
C MET A 152 5.36 -15.02 5.52
N GLY A 153 5.62 -14.89 6.83
CA GLY A 153 4.85 -15.52 7.89
C GLY A 153 3.54 -14.84 8.25
N ILE A 154 3.28 -13.61 7.77
CA ILE A 154 2.04 -12.86 8.11
C ILE A 154 0.81 -13.72 7.77
N PRO A 155 -0.08 -13.99 8.75
CA PRO A 155 -1.31 -14.72 8.51
C PRO A 155 -2.33 -13.82 7.80
N ILE A 156 -2.86 -14.28 6.69
CA ILE A 156 -3.89 -13.62 5.90
C ILE A 156 -5.18 -14.43 5.99
N ALA A 157 -6.25 -13.82 6.45
CA ALA A 157 -7.58 -14.42 6.41
C ALA A 157 -8.11 -14.39 4.97
N VAL A 158 -8.41 -15.56 4.40
CA VAL A 158 -8.87 -15.68 3.01
C VAL A 158 -10.28 -16.26 2.99
N PRO A 159 -11.32 -15.42 2.85
CA PRO A 159 -12.70 -15.89 2.71
C PRO A 159 -12.93 -16.53 1.33
N PRO A 160 -14.04 -17.24 1.13
CA PRO A 160 -14.47 -17.71 -0.19
C PRO A 160 -14.53 -16.57 -1.21
N SER A 161 -14.26 -16.86 -2.49
CA SER A 161 -14.12 -15.88 -3.58
C SER A 161 -15.31 -14.90 -3.66
N ASP A 162 -16.55 -15.37 -3.48
CA ASP A 162 -17.73 -14.51 -3.50
C ASP A 162 -17.73 -13.48 -2.36
N LYS A 163 -17.24 -13.90 -1.19
CA LYS A 163 -17.09 -12.99 -0.04
C LYS A 163 -15.98 -11.97 -0.26
N GLN A 164 -14.88 -12.37 -0.89
CA GLN A 164 -13.81 -11.42 -1.27
C GLN A 164 -14.39 -10.32 -2.15
N LYS A 165 -15.13 -10.69 -3.20
CA LYS A 165 -15.78 -9.75 -4.13
C LYS A 165 -16.78 -8.83 -3.43
N GLN A 166 -17.64 -9.39 -2.56
CA GLN A 166 -18.62 -8.59 -1.79
C GLN A 166 -17.94 -7.56 -0.89
N ILE A 167 -16.87 -7.96 -0.18
CA ILE A 167 -16.10 -7.07 0.69
C ILE A 167 -15.45 -5.96 -0.13
N THR A 168 -14.79 -6.31 -1.24
CA THR A 168 -14.15 -5.36 -2.14
C THR A 168 -15.14 -4.34 -2.68
N GLN A 169 -16.25 -4.78 -3.26
CA GLN A 169 -17.27 -3.89 -3.82
C GLN A 169 -17.86 -2.93 -2.77
N MET A 170 -18.10 -3.44 -1.55
CA MET A 170 -18.59 -2.60 -0.45
C MET A 170 -17.56 -1.53 -0.08
N LEU A 171 -16.29 -1.90 0.08
CA LEU A 171 -15.24 -0.98 0.49
C LEU A 171 -14.91 0.04 -0.61
N ASP A 172 -14.86 -0.39 -1.88
CA ASP A 172 -14.69 0.49 -3.03
C ASP A 172 -15.83 1.52 -3.13
N THR A 173 -17.07 1.07 -2.88
CA THR A 173 -18.23 1.98 -2.86
C THR A 173 -18.13 3.01 -1.75
N ILE A 174 -17.70 2.61 -0.56
CA ILE A 174 -17.51 3.52 0.59
C ILE A 174 -16.38 4.53 0.29
N GLU A 175 -15.25 4.06 -0.24
CA GLU A 175 -14.11 4.93 -0.61
C GLU A 175 -14.52 5.93 -1.68
N ALA A 176 -15.23 5.51 -2.73
CA ALA A 176 -15.71 6.39 -3.78
C ALA A 176 -16.66 7.48 -3.24
N ARG A 177 -17.58 7.13 -2.35
CA ARG A 177 -18.48 8.09 -1.70
C ARG A 177 -17.72 9.07 -0.81
N LEU A 178 -16.74 8.60 -0.07
CA LEU A 178 -15.89 9.45 0.78
C LEU A 178 -15.11 10.46 -0.05
N LEU A 179 -14.48 10.02 -1.15
CA LEU A 179 -13.72 10.90 -2.06
C LEU A 179 -14.64 11.93 -2.72
N ALA A 180 -15.85 11.54 -3.14
CA ALA A 180 -16.84 12.47 -3.69
C ALA A 180 -17.24 13.53 -2.68
N ALA A 181 -17.56 13.15 -1.43
CA ALA A 181 -17.91 14.06 -0.37
C ALA A 181 -16.77 15.04 0.01
N GLN A 182 -15.53 14.54 0.04
CA GLN A 182 -14.35 15.39 0.27
C GLN A 182 -14.15 16.42 -0.86
N SER A 183 -14.36 16.01 -2.11
CA SER A 183 -14.25 16.90 -3.27
C SER A 183 -15.33 17.99 -3.25
N GLU A 184 -16.56 17.62 -2.90
CA GLU A 184 -17.68 18.55 -2.73
C GLU A 184 -17.40 19.56 -1.61
N TYR A 185 -16.94 19.07 -0.46
CA TYR A 185 -16.56 19.92 0.66
C TYR A 185 -15.48 20.95 0.27
N ALA A 186 -14.43 20.50 -0.42
CA ALA A 186 -13.35 21.38 -0.88
C ALA A 186 -13.85 22.45 -1.88
N LEU A 187 -14.84 22.10 -2.72
CA LEU A 187 -15.47 23.05 -3.63
C LEU A 187 -16.28 24.10 -2.86
N LEU A 188 -17.10 23.67 -1.89
CA LEU A 188 -17.90 24.57 -1.05
C LEU A 188 -17.03 25.54 -0.25
N GLU A 189 -15.89 25.07 0.29
CA GLU A 189 -14.92 25.97 0.96
C GLU A 189 -14.36 27.04 0.00
N LYS A 190 -14.05 26.67 -1.25
CA LYS A 190 -13.58 27.65 -2.26
C LYS A 190 -14.67 28.69 -2.57
N VAL A 191 -15.91 28.26 -2.72
CA VAL A 191 -17.07 29.15 -2.96
C VAL A 191 -17.27 30.09 -1.78
N GLN A 192 -17.26 29.57 -0.56
CA GLN A 192 -17.38 30.37 0.66
C GLN A 192 -16.28 31.45 0.73
N LYS A 193 -15.02 31.05 0.54
CA LYS A 193 -13.88 31.99 0.52
C LYS A 193 -14.01 33.06 -0.58
N GLY A 194 -14.59 32.70 -1.75
CA GLY A 194 -14.88 33.63 -2.83
C GLY A 194 -15.91 34.69 -2.43
N PHE A 195 -17.05 34.27 -1.87
CA PHE A 195 -18.07 35.20 -1.39
C PHE A 195 -17.57 36.12 -0.27
N MET A 196 -16.83 35.58 0.69
CA MET A 196 -16.24 36.39 1.76
C MET A 196 -15.33 37.50 1.21
N LYS A 197 -14.53 37.23 0.19
CA LYS A 197 -13.69 38.23 -0.46
C LYS A 197 -14.53 39.32 -1.18
N GLN A 198 -15.69 38.97 -1.73
CA GLN A 198 -16.56 39.94 -2.44
C GLN A 198 -17.37 40.81 -1.50
N LEU A 199 -17.72 40.29 -0.31
CA LEU A 199 -18.60 41.01 0.63
C LEU A 199 -17.82 41.93 1.61
N PHE A 200 -16.52 41.72 1.76
CA PHE A 200 -15.69 42.44 2.74
C PHE A 200 -14.48 43.17 2.10
N ILE A 201 -14.56 43.46 0.80
CA ILE A 201 -13.77 44.51 0.14
C ILE A 201 -14.62 45.78 0.01
#